data_e04c6c2d5c3acf80ec0183da6168b082
#
_entry.id   e04c6c2d5c3acf80ec0183da6168b082
#
_cell.length_a   1.000
_cell.length_b   1.000
_cell.length_c   1.000
_cell.angle_alpha   90.00
_cell.angle_beta   90.00
_cell.angle_gamma   90.00
#
_symmetry.space_group_name_H-M   'P 1'
#
loop_
_entity.id
_entity.type
_entity.pdbx_description
1 polymer ?
#
loop_
_entity_poly.entity_id
_entity_poly.type
_entity_poly.pdbx_seq_one_letter_code
_entity_poly.pdbx_strand_id
1 'polypeptide(L)' 'MNYTDKEIIEMLGGTSRVSRLCKVSPSAVSLWMTRGIPALQMMYLGATLEKESHGLVTRKDLFPESYMVMWPELVENK' A
#
# COMPACT_ATOMS: atom_id res chain seq x y z
N MET A 1 -2.23 -13.55 -2.89
CA MET A 1 -3.47 -13.09 -2.28
C MET A 1 -3.69 -11.62 -2.62
N ASN A 2 -4.92 -11.26 -2.95
CA ASN A 2 -5.25 -9.89 -3.34
C ASN A 2 -5.91 -9.16 -2.18
N TYR A 3 -5.48 -7.92 -2.00
CA TYR A 3 -6.08 -7.05 -0.99
C TYR A 3 -6.70 -5.86 -1.69
N THR A 4 -7.85 -5.42 -1.19
CA THR A 4 -8.46 -4.18 -1.70
C THR A 4 -7.75 -2.98 -1.08
N ASP A 5 -7.91 -1.82 -1.71
CA ASP A 5 -7.31 -0.60 -1.17
C ASP A 5 -7.82 -0.30 0.24
N LYS A 6 -9.09 -0.56 0.48
CA LYS A 6 -9.66 -0.38 1.81
C LYS A 6 -8.98 -1.29 2.84
N GLU A 7 -8.75 -2.55 2.45
CA GLU A 7 -8.09 -3.49 3.36
C GLU A 7 -6.67 -3.07 3.66
N ILE A 8 -5.96 -2.55 2.66
CA ILE A 8 -4.59 -2.08 2.87
C ILE A 8 -4.58 -0.93 3.87
N ILE A 9 -5.51 0.01 3.73
CA ILE A 9 -5.59 1.14 4.65
C ILE A 9 -5.91 0.65 6.06
N GLU A 10 -6.79 -0.32 6.20
CA GLU A 10 -7.14 -0.86 7.51
C GLU A 10 -5.96 -1.58 8.15
N MET A 11 -5.20 -2.32 7.36
CA MET A 11 -4.01 -3.01 7.87
C MET A 11 -2.95 -2.03 8.34
N LEU A 12 -2.92 -0.83 7.77
CA LEU A 12 -1.96 0.20 8.15
C LEU A 12 -2.41 1.03 9.34
N GLY A 13 -3.53 0.66 9.97
CA GLY A 13 -3.99 1.36 11.16
C GLY A 13 -5.14 2.31 10.94
N GLY A 14 -5.72 2.31 9.75
CA GLY A 14 -6.91 3.09 9.47
C GLY A 14 -6.63 4.43 8.84
N THR A 15 -7.70 5.16 8.57
CA THR A 15 -7.67 6.43 7.85
C THR A 15 -6.76 7.45 8.50
N SER A 16 -6.85 7.59 9.83
CA SER A 16 -6.07 8.60 10.54
C SER A 16 -4.57 8.33 10.43
N ARG A 17 -4.18 7.08 10.60
CA ARG A 17 -2.76 6.76 10.54
C ARG A 17 -2.22 6.94 9.12
N VAL A 18 -2.96 6.48 8.12
CA VAL A 18 -2.53 6.62 6.73
C VAL A 18 -2.42 8.09 6.35
N SER A 19 -3.35 8.93 6.83
CA SER A 19 -3.28 10.36 6.55
C SER A 19 -1.99 10.95 7.11
N ARG A 20 -1.59 10.54 8.31
CA ARG A 20 -0.34 11.02 8.90
C ARG A 20 0.88 10.50 8.15
N LEU A 21 0.85 9.24 7.75
CA LEU A 21 1.97 8.65 7.01
C LEU A 21 2.19 9.35 5.68
N CYS A 22 1.11 9.67 4.98
CA CYS A 22 1.19 10.28 3.66
C CYS A 22 1.15 11.80 3.70
N LYS A 23 0.94 12.39 4.88
CA LYS A 23 0.87 13.83 5.07
C LYS A 23 -0.25 14.45 4.23
N VAL A 24 -1.40 13.80 4.25
CA VAL A 24 -2.61 14.28 3.58
C VAL A 24 -3.74 14.27 4.57
N SER A 25 -4.89 14.86 4.18
CA SER A 25 -6.03 14.91 5.08
C SER A 25 -6.70 13.54 5.18
N PRO A 26 -7.39 13.23 6.29
CA PRO A 26 -8.16 12.01 6.39
C PRO A 26 -9.23 11.90 5.30
N SER A 27 -9.78 13.03 4.85
CA SER A 27 -10.75 13.02 3.76
C SER A 27 -10.16 12.45 2.48
N ALA A 28 -8.89 12.79 2.19
CA ALA A 28 -8.22 12.25 1.02
C ALA A 28 -8.11 10.73 1.12
N VAL A 29 -7.74 10.22 2.30
CA VAL A 29 -7.62 8.78 2.49
C VAL A 29 -8.98 8.10 2.34
N SER A 30 -10.04 8.72 2.83
CA SER A 30 -11.38 8.17 2.68
C SER A 30 -11.76 8.03 1.20
N LEU A 31 -11.39 9.00 0.38
CA LEU A 31 -11.63 8.91 -1.05
C LEU A 31 -10.87 7.75 -1.68
N TRP A 32 -9.68 7.45 -1.18
CA TRP A 32 -8.90 6.33 -1.69
C TRP A 32 -9.59 4.99 -1.47
N MET A 33 -10.40 4.89 -0.43
CA MET A 33 -11.10 3.63 -0.15
C MET A 33 -12.12 3.29 -1.22
N THR A 34 -12.65 4.30 -1.92
CA THR A 34 -13.62 4.07 -2.98
C THR A 34 -13.04 4.27 -4.36
N ARG A 35 -12.10 5.20 -4.52
CA ARG A 35 -11.53 5.53 -5.84
C ARG A 35 -10.19 4.89 -6.10
N GLY A 36 -9.56 4.35 -5.07
CA GLY A 36 -8.26 3.73 -5.19
C GLY A 36 -7.14 4.63 -4.69
N ILE A 37 -6.08 4.01 -4.22
CA ILE A 37 -4.91 4.72 -3.70
C ILE A 37 -4.07 5.18 -4.89
N PRO A 38 -3.65 6.46 -4.94
CA PRO A 38 -2.78 6.91 -6.03
C PRO A 38 -1.48 6.12 -6.06
N ALA A 39 -0.92 5.93 -7.24
CA ALA A 39 0.23 5.06 -7.42
C ALA A 39 1.41 5.41 -6.52
N LEU A 40 1.74 6.69 -6.40
CA LEU A 40 2.85 7.09 -5.55
C LEU A 40 2.61 6.75 -4.09
N GLN A 41 1.39 6.96 -3.60
CA GLN A 41 1.05 6.61 -2.23
C GLN A 41 1.05 5.11 -2.03
N MET A 42 0.58 4.39 -3.04
CA MET A 42 0.54 2.93 -3.02
C MET A 42 1.95 2.35 -2.87
N MET A 43 2.92 2.91 -3.57
CA MET A 43 4.30 2.47 -3.45
C MET A 43 4.84 2.67 -2.03
N TYR A 44 4.58 3.85 -1.48
CA TYR A 44 5.05 4.16 -0.13
C TYR A 44 4.36 3.29 0.92
N LEU A 45 3.04 3.17 0.82
CA LEU A 45 2.28 2.43 1.82
C LEU A 45 2.58 0.94 1.77
N GLY A 46 2.76 0.39 0.59
CA GLY A 46 3.11 -1.02 0.45
C GLY A 46 4.45 -1.33 1.11
N ALA A 47 5.45 -0.50 0.85
CA ALA A 47 6.76 -0.68 1.44
C ALA A 47 6.71 -0.51 2.97
N THR A 48 5.92 0.46 3.44
CA THR A 48 5.77 0.70 4.88
C THR A 48 5.14 -0.51 5.57
N LEU A 49 4.10 -1.07 4.97
CA LEU A 49 3.42 -2.22 5.57
C LEU A 49 4.33 -3.44 5.59
N GLU A 50 5.10 -3.65 4.53
CA GLU A 50 6.04 -4.76 4.50
C GLU A 50 7.04 -4.62 5.64
N LYS A 51 7.57 -3.42 5.83
CA LYS A 51 8.54 -3.16 6.87
C LYS A 51 7.93 -3.37 8.26
N GLU A 52 6.73 -2.84 8.48
CA GLU A 52 6.11 -2.91 9.80
C GLU A 52 5.64 -4.32 10.15
N SER A 53 5.31 -5.11 9.15
CA SER A 53 4.91 -6.50 9.39
C SER A 53 6.10 -7.44 9.47
N HIS A 54 7.30 -6.92 9.39
CA HIS A 54 8.53 -7.73 9.40
C HIS A 54 8.55 -8.77 8.29
N GLY A 55 8.02 -8.41 7.14
CA GLY A 55 8.02 -9.29 5.98
C GLY A 55 6.88 -10.28 5.91
N LEU A 56 5.98 -10.29 6.90
CA LEU A 56 4.83 -11.17 6.85
C LEU A 56 3.87 -10.80 5.72
N VAL A 57 3.74 -9.49 5.47
CA VAL A 57 2.95 -8.98 4.36
C VAL A 57 3.90 -8.26 3.43
N THR A 58 4.09 -8.79 2.24
CA THR A 58 5.07 -8.22 1.30
C THR A 58 4.36 -7.37 0.25
N ARG A 59 5.16 -6.56 -0.45
CA ARG A 59 4.62 -5.78 -1.55
C ARG A 59 4.05 -6.67 -2.64
N LYS A 60 4.62 -7.85 -2.84
CA LYS A 60 4.07 -8.81 -3.79
C LYS A 60 2.70 -9.30 -3.36
N ASP A 61 2.51 -9.52 -2.05
CA ASP A 61 1.23 -9.96 -1.52
C ASP A 61 0.15 -8.89 -1.71
N LEU A 62 0.53 -7.62 -1.51
CA LEU A 62 -0.41 -6.53 -1.60
C LEU A 62 -0.77 -6.18 -3.04
N PHE A 63 0.20 -6.29 -3.95
CA PHE A 63 0.01 -5.87 -5.33
C PHE A 63 0.53 -6.97 -6.27
N PRO A 64 -0.14 -8.13 -6.29
CA PRO A 64 0.41 -9.29 -6.99
C PRO A 64 0.54 -9.09 -8.51
N GLU A 65 -0.23 -8.17 -9.09
CA GLU A 65 -0.17 -7.97 -10.53
C GLU A 65 0.60 -6.73 -10.93
N SER A 66 0.77 -5.78 -10.01
CA SER A 66 1.41 -4.52 -10.35
C SER A 66 2.76 -4.31 -9.68
N TYR A 67 3.17 -5.22 -8.80
CA TYR A 67 4.42 -4.99 -8.07
C TYR A 67 5.63 -4.89 -9.01
N MET A 68 5.58 -5.57 -10.15
CA MET A 68 6.69 -5.53 -11.10
C MET A 68 6.87 -4.15 -11.71
N VAL A 69 5.76 -3.43 -11.87
CA VAL A 69 5.81 -2.07 -12.41
C VAL A 69 6.22 -1.08 -11.33
N MET A 70 5.66 -1.24 -10.13
CA MET A 70 5.88 -0.30 -9.04
C MET A 70 7.26 -0.47 -8.40
N TRP A 71 7.73 -1.70 -8.33
CA TRP A 71 9.02 -2.01 -7.70
C TRP A 71 9.77 -3.00 -8.58
N PRO A 72 10.38 -2.51 -9.67
CA PRO A 72 11.09 -3.42 -10.58
C PRO A 72 12.19 -4.23 -9.91
N GLU A 73 12.75 -3.71 -8.83
CA GLU A 73 13.81 -4.41 -8.10
C GLU A 73 13.34 -5.70 -7.46
N LEU A 74 12.03 -5.89 -7.32
CA LEU A 74 11.48 -7.12 -6.74
C LEU A 74 11.34 -8.22 -7.78
N VAL A 75 11.48 -7.91 -9.05
CA VAL A 75 11.40 -8.91 -10.10
C VAL A 75 12.72 -9.66 -10.16
N GLU A 76 12.64 -10.99 -10.10
CA GLU A 76 13.84 -11.78 -10.20
C GLU A 76 14.30 -11.86 -11.64
N ASN A 77 15.55 -11.57 -11.86
CA ASN A 77 16.16 -11.64 -13.17
C ASN A 77 17.00 -12.90 -13.27
N LYS A 78 16.77 -13.62 -14.33
CA LYS A 78 17.50 -14.87 -14.52
C LYS A 78 18.26 -14.84 -15.82
#